data_76cb56c3b6bb544d8a7e25b00d3bc91c
#
_entry.id   76cb56c3b6bb544d8a7e25b00d3bc91c
#
_cell.length_a   1.000
_cell.length_b   1.000
_cell.length_c   1.000
_cell.angle_alpha   90.00
_cell.angle_beta   90.00
_cell.angle_gamma   90.00
#
_symmetry.space_group_name_H-M   'P 1'
#
loop_
_entity.id
_entity.type
_entity.pdbx_description
1 polymer ?
#
loop_
_entity_poly.entity_id
_entity_poly.type
_entity_poly.pdbx_seq_one_letter_code
_entity_poly.pdbx_strand_id
1 'polypeptide(L)' 'YDMLEDVTAAAKQAKEKLTAKSVEAGKYDLILDPSHLWLTIHESVGHPLELDRVLGYEANFAGTSFATLDKWESKNFN' A
#
# COMPACT_ATOMS: atom_id res chain seq x y z
N TYR A 1 4.46 21.39 1.71
CA TYR A 1 5.31 20.39 1.03
C TYR A 1 6.36 21.11 0.18
N ASP A 2 7.62 20.90 0.49
CA ASP A 2 8.76 21.50 -0.24
C ASP A 2 9.32 20.49 -1.25
N MET A 3 8.93 20.64 -2.51
CA MET A 3 9.37 19.76 -3.59
C MET A 3 10.88 19.85 -3.89
N LEU A 4 11.50 21.01 -3.66
CA LEU A 4 12.92 21.21 -3.94
C LEU A 4 13.80 20.49 -2.91
N GLU A 5 13.40 20.54 -1.66
CA GLU A 5 14.04 19.78 -0.59
C GLU A 5 13.90 18.27 -0.83
N ASP A 6 12.71 17.85 -1.19
CA ASP A 6 12.38 16.43 -1.42
C ASP A 6 13.15 15.84 -2.63
N VAL A 7 13.27 16.60 -3.71
CA VAL A 7 14.08 16.18 -4.88
C VAL A 7 15.55 15.98 -4.49
N THR A 8 16.09 16.85 -3.65
CA THR A 8 17.49 16.73 -3.16
C THR A 8 17.66 15.46 -2.32
N ALA A 9 16.72 15.19 -1.42
CA ALA A 9 16.72 13.97 -0.61
C ALA A 9 16.58 12.70 -1.47
N ALA A 10 15.66 12.71 -2.44
CA ALA A 10 15.44 11.60 -3.36
C ALA A 10 16.68 11.29 -4.22
N ALA A 11 17.35 12.32 -4.72
CA ALA A 11 18.61 12.15 -5.48
C ALA A 11 19.71 11.52 -4.63
N LYS A 12 19.83 11.92 -3.36
CA LYS A 12 20.78 11.32 -2.40
C LYS A 12 20.46 9.85 -2.16
N GLN A 13 19.20 9.52 -1.88
CA GLN A 13 18.75 8.15 -1.65
C GLN A 13 18.97 7.26 -2.88
N ALA A 14 18.68 7.75 -4.08
CA ALA A 14 18.92 7.04 -5.33
C ALA A 14 20.42 6.70 -5.51
N LYS A 15 21.31 7.64 -5.16
CA LYS A 15 22.75 7.40 -5.19
C LYS A 15 23.20 6.37 -4.16
N GLU A 16 22.67 6.41 -2.94
CA GLU A 16 22.93 5.43 -1.89
C GLU A 16 22.50 4.02 -2.33
N LYS A 17 21.36 3.92 -3.01
CA LYS A 17 20.83 2.64 -3.52
C LYS A 17 21.77 1.94 -4.50
N LEU A 18 22.59 2.66 -5.26
CA LEU A 18 23.54 2.06 -6.20
C LEU A 18 24.59 1.17 -5.53
N THR A 19 24.90 1.45 -4.27
CA THR A 19 25.89 0.71 -3.47
C THR A 19 25.27 -0.17 -2.39
N ALA A 20 23.93 -0.21 -2.32
CA ALA A 20 23.21 -1.03 -1.36
C ALA A 20 23.40 -2.53 -1.68
N LYS A 21 23.46 -3.33 -0.64
CA LYS A 21 23.49 -4.79 -0.77
C LYS A 21 22.17 -5.30 -1.35
N SER A 22 22.25 -6.33 -2.17
CA SER A 22 21.07 -7.07 -2.63
C SER A 22 20.40 -7.81 -1.47
N VAL A 23 19.08 -7.95 -1.55
CA VAL A 23 18.31 -8.74 -0.60
C VAL A 23 18.57 -10.23 -0.85
N GLU A 24 18.79 -10.98 0.21
CA GLU A 24 18.91 -12.44 0.18
C GLU A 24 17.59 -13.08 0.62
N ALA A 25 17.24 -14.22 0.02
CA ALA A 25 16.05 -14.96 0.42
C ALA A 25 16.19 -15.47 1.85
N GLY A 26 15.16 -15.32 2.67
CA GLY A 26 15.16 -15.75 4.06
C GLY A 26 13.96 -15.23 4.83
N LYS A 27 13.92 -15.53 6.13
CA LYS A 27 12.94 -14.97 7.07
C LYS A 27 13.62 -13.90 7.90
N TYR A 28 13.04 -12.72 7.93
CA TYR A 28 13.57 -11.56 8.62
C TYR A 28 12.47 -10.82 9.36
N ASP A 29 12.81 -10.25 10.51
CA ASP A 29 11.99 -9.23 11.12
C ASP A 29 12.19 -7.92 10.36
N LEU A 30 11.09 -7.26 9.99
CA LEU A 30 11.12 -6.07 9.14
C LEU A 30 10.69 -4.85 9.92
N ILE A 31 11.46 -3.77 9.80
CA ILE A 31 11.03 -2.43 10.15
C ILE A 31 10.76 -1.69 8.85
N LEU A 32 9.50 -1.33 8.62
CA LEU A 32 9.05 -0.69 7.38
C LEU A 32 8.83 0.81 7.62
N ASP A 33 9.45 1.62 6.80
CA ASP A 33 9.20 3.07 6.78
C ASP A 33 7.76 3.35 6.32
N PRO A 34 7.06 4.33 6.91
CA PRO A 34 5.70 4.69 6.49
C PRO A 34 5.57 5.01 5.00
N SER A 35 6.58 5.62 4.39
CA SER A 35 6.59 5.91 2.96
C SER A 35 6.61 4.65 2.09
N HIS A 36 7.13 3.54 2.59
CA HIS A 36 7.07 2.23 1.93
C HIS A 36 5.69 1.58 2.05
N LEU A 37 4.99 1.84 3.14
CA LEU A 37 3.69 1.21 3.44
C LEU A 37 2.53 1.83 2.66
N TRP A 38 2.65 3.04 2.12
CA TRP A 38 1.52 3.71 1.48
C TRP A 38 0.92 2.90 0.32
N LEU A 39 1.73 2.25 -0.49
CA LEU A 39 1.26 1.39 -1.57
C LEU A 39 0.54 0.14 -1.02
N THR A 40 1.07 -0.48 0.01
CA THR A 40 0.43 -1.62 0.67
C THR A 40 -0.93 -1.24 1.25
N ILE A 41 -1.03 -0.08 1.89
CA ILE A 41 -2.29 0.45 2.43
C ILE A 41 -3.26 0.79 1.30
N HIS A 42 -2.78 1.39 0.21
CA HIS A 42 -3.56 1.68 -0.99
C HIS A 42 -4.23 0.42 -1.54
N GLU A 43 -3.47 -0.66 -1.73
CA GLU A 43 -3.98 -1.92 -2.27
C GLU A 43 -4.86 -2.70 -1.27
N SER A 44 -4.51 -2.66 0.01
CA SER A 44 -5.19 -3.48 1.02
C SER A 44 -6.41 -2.81 1.64
N VAL A 45 -6.49 -1.49 1.60
CA VAL A 45 -7.55 -0.69 2.22
C VAL A 45 -8.23 0.21 1.20
N GLY A 46 -7.47 0.98 0.41
CA GLY A 46 -8.02 1.94 -0.53
C GLY A 46 -8.93 1.27 -1.56
N HIS A 47 -8.40 0.38 -2.36
CA HIS A 47 -9.17 -0.32 -3.37
C HIS A 47 -10.31 -1.19 -2.84
N PRO A 48 -10.14 -1.97 -1.76
CA PRO A 48 -11.26 -2.71 -1.17
C PRO A 48 -12.42 -1.83 -0.69
N LEU A 49 -12.19 -0.57 -0.35
CA LEU A 49 -13.23 0.35 0.10
C LEU A 49 -13.86 1.18 -1.03
N GLU A 50 -13.45 0.99 -2.28
CA GLU A 50 -14.15 1.58 -3.43
C GLU A 50 -15.59 1.05 -3.50
N LEU A 51 -16.55 1.96 -3.51
CA LEU A 51 -17.96 1.60 -3.40
C LEU A 51 -18.45 0.68 -4.53
N ASP A 52 -18.00 0.89 -5.74
CA ASP A 52 -18.29 0.04 -6.89
C ASP A 52 -17.81 -1.40 -6.71
N ARG A 53 -16.63 -1.61 -6.13
CA ARG A 53 -16.13 -2.94 -5.75
C ARG A 53 -16.93 -3.55 -4.62
N VAL A 54 -17.26 -2.77 -3.61
CA VAL A 54 -18.09 -3.18 -2.46
C VAL A 54 -19.45 -3.67 -2.94
N LEU A 55 -20.06 -2.99 -3.92
CA LEU A 55 -21.35 -3.34 -4.53
C LEU A 55 -21.24 -4.42 -5.62
N GLY A 56 -20.04 -4.84 -5.99
CA GLY A 56 -19.80 -5.88 -6.99
C GLY A 56 -19.92 -5.40 -8.46
N TYR A 57 -19.97 -4.11 -8.72
CA TYR A 57 -20.09 -3.55 -10.08
C TYR A 57 -18.84 -3.77 -10.93
N GLU A 58 -17.69 -3.94 -10.30
CA GLU A 58 -16.39 -4.19 -10.93
C GLU A 58 -16.04 -5.70 -11.05
N ALA A 59 -16.95 -6.61 -10.72
CA ALA A 59 -16.68 -8.05 -10.61
C ALA A 59 -16.03 -8.64 -11.86
N ASN A 60 -16.39 -8.18 -13.06
CA ASN A 60 -15.86 -8.70 -14.33
C ASN A 60 -14.54 -8.04 -14.76
N PHE A 61 -14.12 -6.96 -14.12
CA PHE A 61 -12.95 -6.19 -14.52
C PHE A 61 -11.90 -6.10 -13.41
N ALA A 62 -12.25 -5.50 -12.29
CA ALA A 62 -11.33 -5.24 -11.18
C ALA A 62 -11.57 -6.16 -9.96
N GLY A 63 -12.52 -7.07 -10.06
CA GLY A 63 -12.87 -8.00 -8.98
C GLY A 63 -13.84 -7.40 -7.98
N THR A 64 -14.02 -8.14 -6.88
CA THR A 64 -14.90 -7.77 -5.77
C THR A 64 -14.09 -7.35 -4.55
N SER A 65 -14.79 -6.96 -3.48
CA SER A 65 -14.18 -6.61 -2.20
C SER A 65 -14.60 -7.57 -1.10
N PHE A 66 -13.73 -7.76 -0.11
CA PHE A 66 -14.08 -8.40 1.16
C PHE A 66 -14.95 -7.49 2.05
N ALA A 67 -14.92 -6.17 1.82
CA ALA A 67 -15.60 -5.14 2.59
C ALA A 67 -17.04 -4.96 2.11
N THR A 68 -17.85 -6.01 2.18
CA THR A 68 -19.27 -5.98 1.78
C THR A 68 -20.14 -5.27 2.82
N LEU A 69 -21.29 -4.71 2.40
CA LEU A 69 -22.16 -3.90 3.27
C LEU A 69 -22.63 -4.64 4.52
N ASP A 70 -22.87 -5.95 4.40
CA ASP A 70 -23.27 -6.81 5.52
C ASP A 70 -22.19 -6.94 6.62
N LYS A 71 -20.96 -6.62 6.31
CA LYS A 71 -19.83 -6.69 7.26
C LYS A 71 -19.51 -5.38 7.94
N TRP A 72 -20.02 -4.26 7.48
CA TRP A 72 -19.67 -2.93 7.98
C TRP A 72 -20.00 -2.71 9.44
N GLU A 73 -21.06 -3.33 9.94
CA GLU A 73 -21.44 -3.30 11.36
C GLU A 73 -20.93 -4.52 12.16
N SER A 74 -20.13 -5.36 11.54
CA SER A 74 -19.58 -6.54 12.21
C SER A 74 -18.38 -6.20 13.10
N LYS A 75 -18.15 -7.02 14.13
CA LYS A 75 -16.98 -6.88 15.02
C LYS A 75 -15.63 -6.98 14.29
N ASN A 76 -15.61 -7.46 13.06
CA ASN A 76 -14.40 -7.60 12.27
C ASN A 76 -14.01 -6.32 11.53
N PHE A 77 -14.87 -5.30 11.56
CA PHE A 77 -14.66 -4.00 10.92
C PHE A 77 -14.54 -2.82 11.90
N ASN A 78 -14.78 -3.04 13.16
CA ASN A 78 -14.68 -2.03 14.22
C ASN A 78 -13.42 -2.23 15.05
#